data_16d16d39471142dc243f879c2041a30c
#
_entry.id   16d16d39471142dc243f879c2041a30c
#
_cell.length_a   1.000
_cell.length_b   1.000
_cell.length_c   1.000
_cell.angle_alpha   90.00
_cell.angle_beta   90.00
_cell.angle_gamma   90.00
#
_symmetry.space_group_name_H-M   'P 1'
#
loop_
_entity.id
_entity.type
_entity.pdbx_description
1 polymer ?
#
loop_
_entity_poly.entity_id
_entity_poly.type
_entity_poly.pdbx_seq_one_letter_code
_entity_poly.pdbx_strand_id
1 'polypeptide(L)'
;ETFEALKRDASLAAYEPDAKGKYANLLEKKWLSTIRLQKKNMDLSAKVSELEAELQTAPSARRGASVQDWYPRPPARHVLLGHRQPITSVAFHPSFSLVATASEDSTIKIWDWETGELEQTLKGHTKSIQGIAFDHSGQYIASCSSDLSIKIWDGNNDWKNVRTIHGHEHSVSGIQFMPGDQHIITASRDKTLKIWEVTSGFCSRTLLGHHDWVRAVDVSSDGRWIASASSDQEVRIWDTASGELRHELRGHEHVVECVAFAPSSSYESIQKLLGMRSPDKPEPGRYLASGSR
;
A
#
# COMPACT_ATOMS: atom_id res chain seq x y z
N GLU A 1 51.81 -11.66 3.65
CA GLU A 1 51.93 -11.14 5.04
C GLU A 1 50.68 -11.45 5.89
N THR A 2 49.45 -11.33 5.35
CA THR A 2 48.20 -11.56 6.10
C THR A 2 47.93 -13.04 6.39
N PHE A 3 48.34 -13.96 5.52
CA PHE A 3 48.14 -15.40 5.71
C PHE A 3 49.08 -15.97 6.78
N GLU A 4 50.30 -15.47 6.86
CA GLU A 4 51.28 -15.84 7.89
C GLU A 4 50.90 -15.27 9.26
N ALA A 5 50.30 -14.10 9.32
CA ALA A 5 49.73 -13.54 10.54
C ALA A 5 48.56 -14.39 11.06
N LEU A 6 47.68 -14.84 10.19
CA LEU A 6 46.54 -15.72 10.53
C LEU A 6 46.98 -17.12 11.01
N LYS A 7 48.01 -17.67 10.39
CA LYS A 7 48.62 -18.93 10.86
C LYS A 7 49.14 -18.83 12.30
N ARG A 8 49.68 -17.66 12.65
CA ARG A 8 50.23 -17.38 13.96
C ARG A 8 49.12 -17.23 15.02
N ASP A 9 48.10 -16.46 14.68
CA ASP A 9 46.95 -16.18 15.56
C ASP A 9 46.11 -17.42 15.81
N ALA A 10 45.98 -18.32 14.81
CA ALA A 10 45.19 -19.54 14.91
C ALA A 10 45.97 -20.72 15.49
N SER A 11 47.22 -20.53 15.91
CA SER A 11 48.12 -21.60 16.43
C SER A 11 48.30 -22.78 15.44
N LEU A 12 48.22 -22.52 14.14
CA LEU A 12 48.29 -23.50 13.06
C LEU A 12 49.70 -23.55 12.42
N ALA A 13 50.75 -23.46 13.24
CA ALA A 13 52.14 -23.42 12.79
C ALA A 13 52.59 -24.64 11.96
N ALA A 14 51.88 -25.77 12.08
CA ALA A 14 52.17 -27.04 11.38
C ALA A 14 51.26 -27.26 10.16
N TYR A 15 50.44 -26.32 9.75
CA TYR A 15 49.53 -26.48 8.60
C TYR A 15 50.24 -26.22 7.29
N GLU A 16 50.49 -27.26 6.52
CA GLU A 16 50.88 -27.15 5.11
C GLU A 16 49.63 -27.27 4.21
N PRO A 17 49.34 -26.29 3.38
CA PRO A 17 48.18 -26.42 2.48
C PRO A 17 48.47 -27.45 1.40
N ASP A 18 47.62 -28.45 1.30
CA ASP A 18 47.66 -29.43 0.20
C ASP A 18 47.28 -28.70 -1.11
N ALA A 19 48.32 -28.42 -1.92
CA ALA A 19 48.20 -27.63 -3.14
C ALA A 19 47.36 -28.34 -4.24
N LYS A 20 47.09 -29.64 -4.10
CA LYS A 20 46.37 -30.48 -5.08
C LYS A 20 45.04 -31.06 -4.55
N GLY A 21 44.70 -30.81 -3.31
CA GLY A 21 43.48 -31.35 -2.72
C GLY A 21 42.21 -30.62 -3.18
N LYS A 22 41.07 -31.32 -3.09
CA LYS A 22 39.73 -30.83 -3.43
C LYS A 22 39.35 -29.50 -2.71
N TYR A 23 40.04 -29.20 -1.63
CA TYR A 23 39.83 -27.98 -0.81
C TYR A 23 40.96 -26.96 -0.89
N ALA A 24 41.91 -27.16 -1.81
CA ALA A 24 42.98 -26.21 -2.08
C ALA A 24 42.36 -24.81 -2.39
N ASN A 25 42.87 -23.79 -1.74
CA ASN A 25 42.41 -22.42 -1.86
C ASN A 25 40.95 -22.13 -1.38
N LEU A 26 40.26 -23.08 -0.73
CA LEU A 26 38.90 -22.86 -0.24
C LEU A 26 38.86 -21.79 0.86
N LEU A 27 39.84 -21.81 1.78
CA LEU A 27 39.95 -20.82 2.85
C LEU A 27 40.28 -19.45 2.28
N GLU A 28 41.16 -19.36 1.29
CA GLU A 28 41.49 -18.12 0.60
C GLU A 28 40.29 -17.54 -0.15
N LYS A 29 39.53 -18.39 -0.86
CA LYS A 29 38.27 -17.96 -1.54
C LYS A 29 37.23 -17.47 -0.56
N LYS A 30 37.03 -18.17 0.56
CA LYS A 30 36.12 -17.72 1.61
C LYS A 30 36.57 -16.43 2.26
N TRP A 31 37.87 -16.27 2.52
CA TRP A 31 38.46 -15.07 3.09
C TRP A 31 38.25 -13.86 2.15
N LEU A 32 38.56 -14.04 0.87
CA LEU A 32 38.32 -12.99 -0.14
C LEU A 32 36.87 -12.62 -0.27
N SER A 33 35.94 -13.59 -0.15
CA SER A 33 34.51 -13.32 -0.15
C SER A 33 34.09 -12.53 1.08
N THR A 34 34.64 -12.84 2.25
CA THR A 34 34.36 -12.12 3.50
C THR A 34 34.88 -10.69 3.45
N ILE A 35 36.07 -10.48 2.93
CA ILE A 35 36.63 -9.13 2.72
C ILE A 35 35.77 -8.33 1.74
N ARG A 36 35.28 -8.94 0.65
CA ARG A 36 34.38 -8.28 -0.30
C ARG A 36 33.07 -7.87 0.36
N LEU A 37 32.51 -8.75 1.20
CA LEU A 37 31.28 -8.45 1.95
C LEU A 37 31.49 -7.35 2.98
N GLN A 38 32.61 -7.38 3.71
CA GLN A 38 32.96 -6.31 4.66
C GLN A 38 33.14 -4.97 3.96
N LYS A 39 33.83 -4.95 2.82
CA LYS A 39 33.99 -3.73 2.02
C LYS A 39 32.63 -3.21 1.53
N LYS A 40 31.78 -4.11 1.01
CA LYS A 40 30.43 -3.74 0.59
C LYS A 40 29.57 -3.22 1.74
N ASN A 41 29.69 -3.80 2.94
CA ASN A 41 29.00 -3.30 4.13
C ASN A 41 29.51 -1.92 4.55
N MET A 42 30.83 -1.67 4.47
CA MET A 42 31.38 -0.35 4.73
C MET A 42 30.92 0.68 3.70
N ASP A 43 30.89 0.33 2.42
CA ASP A 43 30.42 1.21 1.36
C ASP A 43 28.92 1.52 1.53
N LEU A 44 28.13 0.52 1.91
CA LEU A 44 26.70 0.70 2.21
C LEU A 44 26.46 1.55 3.46
N SER A 45 27.24 1.32 4.53
CA SER A 45 27.10 2.13 5.75
C SER A 45 27.52 3.58 5.53
N ALA A 46 28.54 3.82 4.71
CA ALA A 46 28.93 5.17 4.30
C ALA A 46 27.81 5.85 3.48
N LYS A 47 27.21 5.11 2.56
CA LYS A 47 26.11 5.63 1.75
C LYS A 47 24.84 5.90 2.56
N VAL A 48 24.54 5.06 3.55
CA VAL A 48 23.44 5.32 4.50
C VAL A 48 23.71 6.58 5.31
N SER A 49 24.93 6.75 5.83
CA SER A 49 25.32 7.96 6.57
C SER A 49 25.26 9.23 5.71
N GLU A 50 25.64 9.13 4.42
CA GLU A 50 25.56 10.23 3.45
C GLU A 50 24.07 10.60 3.20
N LEU A 51 23.21 9.61 2.96
CA LEU A 51 21.78 9.81 2.76
C LEU A 51 21.07 10.35 4.02
N GLU A 52 21.49 9.89 5.21
CA GLU A 52 20.98 10.43 6.48
C GLU A 52 21.41 11.89 6.68
N ALA A 53 22.64 12.25 6.29
CA ALA A 53 23.13 13.63 6.31
C ALA A 53 22.37 14.50 5.29
N GLU A 54 22.10 13.98 4.08
CA GLU A 54 21.27 14.66 3.09
C GLU A 54 19.83 14.85 3.58
N LEU A 55 19.25 13.86 4.26
CA LEU A 55 17.93 13.95 4.90
C LEU A 55 17.91 14.99 6.04
N GLN A 56 19.01 15.15 6.78
CA GLN A 56 19.12 16.17 7.83
C GLN A 56 19.39 17.57 7.26
N THR A 57 20.12 17.66 6.14
CA THR A 57 20.44 18.91 5.45
C THR A 57 19.39 19.28 4.39
N ALA A 58 18.56 18.31 3.95
CA ALA A 58 17.41 18.62 3.11
C ALA A 58 16.57 19.68 3.79
N PRO A 59 16.31 20.82 3.14
CA PRO A 59 15.62 21.93 3.77
C PRO A 59 14.32 21.38 4.37
N SER A 60 14.22 21.49 5.70
CA SER A 60 13.01 21.20 6.46
C SER A 60 11.90 22.24 6.12
N ALA A 61 11.93 22.76 4.90
CA ALA A 61 10.97 23.69 4.34
C ALA A 61 9.52 23.15 4.41
N ARG A 62 9.32 21.86 4.72
CA ARG A 62 7.99 21.29 4.88
C ARG A 62 7.50 21.18 6.34
N ARG A 63 8.35 21.40 7.35
CA ARG A 63 7.90 21.38 8.76
C ARG A 63 7.42 22.73 9.28
N GLY A 64 7.58 23.79 8.51
CA GLY A 64 7.19 25.15 8.87
C GLY A 64 6.17 25.80 7.94
N ALA A 65 5.65 25.09 6.94
CA ALA A 65 4.55 25.59 6.13
C ALA A 65 3.33 25.75 7.05
N SER A 66 2.86 26.99 7.22
CA SER A 66 1.63 27.26 7.93
C SER A 66 0.51 26.42 7.29
N VAL A 67 -0.47 25.99 8.09
CA VAL A 67 -1.64 25.23 7.61
C VAL A 67 -2.31 25.90 6.40
N GLN A 68 -2.09 27.17 6.20
CA GLN A 68 -2.59 27.94 5.04
C GLN A 68 -1.91 27.62 3.71
N ASP A 69 -0.71 27.01 3.68
CA ASP A 69 0.02 26.66 2.45
C ASP A 69 -0.28 25.24 1.96
N TRP A 70 -1.15 24.52 2.65
CA TRP A 70 -1.49 23.13 2.34
C TRP A 70 -2.47 22.96 1.16
N TYR A 71 -3.19 24.00 0.77
CA TYR A 71 -4.15 23.91 -0.34
C TYR A 71 -3.45 23.83 -1.70
N PRO A 72 -3.91 22.92 -2.59
CA PRO A 72 -3.42 22.86 -3.96
C PRO A 72 -3.61 24.21 -4.66
N ARG A 73 -2.54 24.72 -5.26
CA ARG A 73 -2.56 26.00 -5.98
C ARG A 73 -2.17 25.77 -7.43
N PRO A 74 -2.84 26.42 -8.42
CA PRO A 74 -2.40 26.42 -9.80
C PRO A 74 -1.11 27.25 -9.96
N PRO A 75 -0.24 26.92 -10.95
CA PRO A 75 -0.35 25.79 -11.88
C PRO A 75 0.00 24.45 -11.23
N ALA A 76 -0.47 23.33 -11.83
CA ALA A 76 -0.04 22.00 -11.42
C ALA A 76 1.49 21.87 -11.52
N ARG A 77 2.12 21.27 -10.52
CA ARG A 77 3.57 21.08 -10.51
C ARG A 77 4.01 20.09 -11.59
N HIS A 78 3.28 18.99 -11.74
CA HIS A 78 3.48 17.96 -12.75
C HIS A 78 2.16 17.52 -13.36
N VAL A 79 2.20 17.13 -14.62
CA VAL A 79 1.10 16.46 -15.33
C VAL A 79 1.59 15.10 -15.77
N LEU A 80 1.07 14.04 -15.16
CA LEU A 80 1.48 12.68 -15.40
C LEU A 80 0.74 12.12 -16.63
N LEU A 81 1.43 12.02 -17.76
CA LEU A 81 0.86 11.58 -19.03
C LEU A 81 1.37 10.18 -19.41
N GLY A 82 0.46 9.29 -19.83
CA GLY A 82 0.88 7.97 -20.29
C GLY A 82 -0.18 6.88 -20.28
N HIS A 83 -1.30 7.06 -19.58
CA HIS A 83 -2.45 6.17 -19.71
C HIS A 83 -3.19 6.43 -21.03
N ARG A 84 -3.78 5.36 -21.60
CA ARG A 84 -4.50 5.41 -22.88
C ARG A 84 -6.00 5.56 -22.73
N GLN A 85 -6.51 5.35 -21.51
CA GLN A 85 -7.92 5.42 -21.16
C GLN A 85 -8.07 6.16 -19.82
N PRO A 86 -9.29 6.53 -19.41
CA PRO A 86 -9.54 7.22 -18.15
C PRO A 86 -8.89 6.54 -16.95
N ILE A 87 -8.41 7.36 -16.00
CA ILE A 87 -7.90 6.90 -14.71
C ILE A 87 -9.11 6.67 -13.79
N THR A 88 -9.15 5.50 -13.17
CA THR A 88 -10.24 5.07 -12.29
C THR A 88 -9.91 5.25 -10.82
N SER A 89 -8.63 5.08 -10.46
CA SER A 89 -8.19 5.18 -9.06
C SER A 89 -6.75 5.66 -8.96
N VAL A 90 -6.45 6.33 -7.86
CA VAL A 90 -5.11 6.84 -7.51
C VAL A 90 -4.84 6.51 -6.05
N ALA A 91 -3.63 6.04 -5.76
CA ALA A 91 -3.17 5.78 -4.41
C ALA A 91 -1.73 6.30 -4.23
N PHE A 92 -1.48 6.97 -3.09
CA PHE A 92 -0.16 7.41 -2.70
C PHE A 92 0.54 6.34 -1.88
N HIS A 93 1.84 6.17 -2.11
CA HIS A 93 2.66 5.32 -1.27
C HIS A 93 2.81 5.94 0.13
N PRO A 94 2.70 5.15 1.22
CA PRO A 94 2.69 5.71 2.58
C PRO A 94 3.99 6.38 3.00
N SER A 95 5.15 5.99 2.45
CA SER A 95 6.47 6.48 2.88
C SER A 95 7.33 7.06 1.76
N PHE A 96 7.22 6.58 0.52
CA PHE A 96 8.03 7.05 -0.62
C PHE A 96 7.30 8.09 -1.47
N SER A 97 8.04 8.80 -2.31
CA SER A 97 7.51 9.78 -3.28
C SER A 97 6.81 9.13 -4.47
N LEU A 98 6.16 7.99 -4.26
CA LEU A 98 5.49 7.24 -5.31
C LEU A 98 3.97 7.44 -5.29
N VAL A 99 3.40 7.45 -6.47
CA VAL A 99 1.95 7.40 -6.68
C VAL A 99 1.61 6.32 -7.69
N ALA A 100 0.63 5.50 -7.36
CA ALA A 100 0.09 4.50 -8.28
C ALA A 100 -1.22 5.01 -8.90
N THR A 101 -1.38 4.80 -10.19
CA THR A 101 -2.60 5.14 -10.93
C THR A 101 -3.13 3.91 -11.66
N ALA A 102 -4.41 3.64 -11.50
CA ALA A 102 -5.12 2.58 -12.22
C ALA A 102 -5.99 3.17 -13.31
N SER A 103 -6.16 2.43 -14.41
CA SER A 103 -6.90 2.91 -15.57
C SER A 103 -7.78 1.83 -16.22
N GLU A 104 -8.72 2.29 -17.01
CA GLU A 104 -9.52 1.44 -17.89
C GLU A 104 -8.69 0.76 -18.98
N ASP A 105 -7.44 1.21 -19.23
CA ASP A 105 -6.49 0.57 -20.16
C ASP A 105 -5.91 -0.75 -19.63
N SER A 106 -6.44 -1.27 -18.49
CA SER A 106 -6.01 -2.48 -17.79
C SER A 106 -4.58 -2.46 -17.25
N THR A 107 -3.97 -1.28 -17.14
CA THR A 107 -2.63 -1.11 -16.56
C THR A 107 -2.65 -0.29 -15.27
N ILE A 108 -1.67 -0.56 -14.40
CA ILE A 108 -1.32 0.30 -13.28
C ILE A 108 0.01 0.94 -13.63
N LYS A 109 0.16 2.21 -13.35
CA LYS A 109 1.41 2.94 -13.53
C LYS A 109 1.89 3.50 -12.21
N ILE A 110 3.18 3.31 -11.94
CA ILE A 110 3.88 3.84 -10.77
C ILE A 110 4.68 5.05 -11.24
N TRP A 111 4.51 6.15 -10.54
CA TRP A 111 5.13 7.43 -10.86
C TRP A 111 5.85 7.97 -9.64
N ASP A 112 6.99 8.61 -9.86
CA ASP A 112 7.54 9.51 -8.86
C ASP A 112 6.85 10.88 -8.98
N TRP A 113 6.10 11.28 -7.95
CA TRP A 113 5.38 12.55 -7.97
C TRP A 113 6.29 13.77 -7.69
N GLU A 114 7.53 13.57 -7.22
CA GLU A 114 8.50 14.66 -7.05
C GLU A 114 9.15 15.05 -8.36
N THR A 115 9.54 14.07 -9.18
CA THR A 115 10.14 14.28 -10.51
C THR A 115 9.11 14.37 -11.62
N GLY A 116 7.96 13.72 -11.46
CA GLY A 116 6.92 13.58 -12.49
C GLY A 116 7.21 12.46 -13.49
N GLU A 117 8.19 11.60 -13.22
CA GLU A 117 8.61 10.54 -14.13
C GLU A 117 7.83 9.25 -13.91
N LEU A 118 7.64 8.49 -15.00
CA LEU A 118 7.06 7.16 -14.95
C LEU A 118 8.14 6.15 -14.59
N GLU A 119 8.03 5.52 -13.43
CA GLU A 119 8.96 4.48 -13.01
C GLU A 119 8.62 3.13 -13.63
N GLN A 120 7.35 2.72 -13.54
CA GLN A 120 6.96 1.39 -13.98
C GLN A 120 5.51 1.30 -14.49
N THR A 121 5.26 0.33 -15.36
CA THR A 121 3.92 -0.04 -15.82
C THR A 121 3.65 -1.51 -15.51
N LEU A 122 2.67 -1.76 -14.65
CA LEU A 122 2.25 -3.10 -14.25
C LEU A 122 1.18 -3.60 -15.20
N LYS A 123 1.42 -4.75 -15.79
CA LYS A 123 0.50 -5.41 -16.72
C LYS A 123 0.12 -6.78 -16.19
N GLY A 124 -1.15 -7.17 -16.34
CA GLY A 124 -1.62 -8.47 -15.89
C GLY A 124 -3.13 -8.58 -15.78
N HIS A 125 -3.84 -7.48 -15.55
CA HIS A 125 -5.29 -7.45 -15.69
C HIS A 125 -5.69 -7.49 -17.18
N THR A 126 -6.82 -8.11 -17.47
CA THR A 126 -7.33 -8.28 -18.85
C THR A 126 -8.46 -7.32 -19.19
N LYS A 127 -9.03 -6.65 -18.18
CA LYS A 127 -10.06 -5.60 -18.34
C LYS A 127 -9.74 -4.41 -17.45
N SER A 128 -10.60 -3.39 -17.51
CA SER A 128 -10.43 -2.15 -16.74
C SER A 128 -10.19 -2.41 -15.26
N ILE A 129 -9.22 -1.75 -14.70
CA ILE A 129 -8.94 -1.75 -13.25
C ILE A 129 -9.85 -0.72 -12.62
N GLN A 130 -10.53 -1.08 -11.53
CA GLN A 130 -11.52 -0.21 -10.89
C GLN A 130 -10.96 0.46 -9.62
N GLY A 131 -10.06 -0.22 -8.92
CA GLY A 131 -9.49 0.29 -7.67
C GLY A 131 -8.09 -0.24 -7.41
N ILE A 132 -7.32 0.55 -6.69
CA ILE A 132 -6.00 0.19 -6.17
C ILE A 132 -5.84 0.70 -4.73
N ALA A 133 -5.08 -0.03 -3.93
CA ALA A 133 -4.67 0.39 -2.60
C ALA A 133 -3.24 -0.07 -2.31
N PHE A 134 -2.48 0.75 -1.59
CA PHE A 134 -1.25 0.33 -0.94
C PHE A 134 -1.56 -0.27 0.42
N ASP A 135 -0.74 -1.21 0.87
CA ASP A 135 -0.69 -1.62 2.26
C ASP A 135 -0.06 -0.50 3.13
N HIS A 136 -0.22 -0.59 4.44
CA HIS A 136 0.29 0.44 5.36
C HIS A 136 1.82 0.47 5.42
N SER A 137 2.48 -0.66 5.11
CA SER A 137 3.94 -0.73 5.04
C SER A 137 4.51 -0.18 3.74
N GLY A 138 3.71 -0.09 2.66
CA GLY A 138 4.12 0.29 1.32
C GLY A 138 4.80 -0.85 0.53
N GLN A 139 4.78 -2.07 1.06
CA GLN A 139 5.41 -3.21 0.40
C GLN A 139 4.54 -3.78 -0.72
N TYR A 140 3.21 -3.76 -0.56
CA TYR A 140 2.29 -4.37 -1.51
C TYR A 140 1.32 -3.36 -2.10
N ILE A 141 0.93 -3.59 -3.35
CA ILE A 141 -0.24 -2.99 -3.98
C ILE A 141 -1.27 -4.08 -4.20
N ALA A 142 -2.51 -3.78 -3.83
CA ALA A 142 -3.66 -4.59 -4.23
C ALA A 142 -4.45 -3.85 -5.30
N SER A 143 -4.88 -4.57 -6.33
CA SER A 143 -5.70 -4.02 -7.42
C SER A 143 -6.91 -4.90 -7.68
N CYS A 144 -8.01 -4.27 -8.06
CA CYS A 144 -9.24 -4.95 -8.42
C CYS A 144 -9.74 -4.52 -9.80
N SER A 145 -10.38 -5.43 -10.51
CA SER A 145 -10.71 -5.24 -11.91
C SER A 145 -12.08 -5.80 -12.31
N SER A 146 -12.55 -5.31 -13.44
CA SER A 146 -13.70 -5.85 -14.16
C SER A 146 -13.46 -7.25 -14.75
N ASP A 147 -12.24 -7.77 -14.70
CA ASP A 147 -11.92 -9.15 -15.05
C ASP A 147 -12.23 -10.16 -13.92
N LEU A 148 -12.90 -9.72 -12.85
CA LEU A 148 -13.31 -10.46 -11.67
C LEU A 148 -12.14 -10.87 -10.76
N SER A 149 -10.93 -10.44 -11.07
CA SER A 149 -9.74 -10.78 -10.30
C SER A 149 -9.27 -9.64 -9.41
N ILE A 150 -8.62 -10.04 -8.33
CA ILE A 150 -7.85 -9.19 -7.45
C ILE A 150 -6.39 -9.61 -7.61
N LYS A 151 -5.48 -8.68 -7.74
CA LYS A 151 -4.05 -8.96 -7.84
C LYS A 151 -3.26 -8.25 -6.77
N ILE A 152 -2.27 -8.97 -6.23
CA ILE A 152 -1.30 -8.45 -5.25
C ILE A 152 0.04 -8.33 -5.96
N TRP A 153 0.68 -7.17 -5.83
CA TRP A 153 1.95 -6.83 -6.46
C TRP A 153 2.97 -6.51 -5.36
N ASP A 154 4.17 -7.07 -5.46
CA ASP A 154 5.23 -6.92 -4.46
C ASP A 154 6.25 -5.87 -4.91
N GLY A 155 6.34 -4.77 -4.16
CA GLY A 155 7.26 -3.66 -4.39
C GLY A 155 8.73 -4.04 -4.21
N ASN A 156 9.04 -4.99 -3.34
CA ASN A 156 10.40 -5.47 -3.16
C ASN A 156 10.91 -6.33 -4.34
N ASN A 157 10.02 -6.78 -5.21
CA ASN A 157 10.32 -7.63 -6.36
C ASN A 157 9.87 -6.99 -7.67
N ASP A 158 10.27 -5.73 -7.90
CA ASP A 158 9.94 -4.97 -9.10
C ASP A 158 8.44 -4.97 -9.41
N TRP A 159 7.60 -4.81 -8.41
CA TRP A 159 6.14 -4.79 -8.53
C TRP A 159 5.58 -5.98 -9.33
N LYS A 160 6.18 -7.17 -9.19
CA LYS A 160 5.68 -8.38 -9.83
C LYS A 160 4.39 -8.86 -9.18
N ASN A 161 3.48 -9.38 -9.99
CA ASN A 161 2.29 -10.03 -9.49
C ASN A 161 2.68 -11.30 -8.72
N VAL A 162 2.47 -11.30 -7.41
CA VAL A 162 2.74 -12.45 -6.53
C VAL A 162 1.50 -13.31 -6.31
N ARG A 163 0.30 -12.73 -6.47
CA ARG A 163 -0.94 -13.46 -6.28
C ARG A 163 -2.07 -12.91 -7.13
N THR A 164 -2.90 -13.82 -7.63
CA THR A 164 -4.17 -13.51 -8.27
C THR A 164 -5.28 -14.26 -7.55
N ILE A 165 -6.29 -13.54 -7.09
CA ILE A 165 -7.40 -14.05 -6.30
C ILE A 165 -8.67 -13.94 -7.14
N HIS A 166 -9.47 -14.99 -7.13
CA HIS A 166 -10.78 -15.07 -7.79
C HIS A 166 -11.83 -15.50 -6.78
N GLY A 167 -13.10 -15.14 -7.02
CA GLY A 167 -14.22 -15.59 -6.20
C GLY A 167 -15.36 -14.60 -6.08
N HIS A 168 -15.25 -13.41 -6.67
CA HIS A 168 -16.38 -12.56 -6.98
C HIS A 168 -17.06 -13.01 -8.27
N GLU A 169 -18.37 -12.92 -8.31
CA GLU A 169 -19.20 -13.32 -9.47
C GLU A 169 -19.37 -12.20 -10.49
N HIS A 170 -19.03 -10.97 -10.11
CA HIS A 170 -19.10 -9.79 -10.97
C HIS A 170 -17.89 -8.87 -10.76
N SER A 171 -17.80 -7.81 -11.57
CA SER A 171 -16.74 -6.80 -11.51
C SER A 171 -16.45 -6.34 -10.08
N VAL A 172 -15.19 -6.35 -9.69
CA VAL A 172 -14.75 -5.83 -8.38
C VAL A 172 -14.52 -4.34 -8.54
N SER A 173 -15.24 -3.53 -7.76
CA SER A 173 -15.32 -2.07 -7.90
C SER A 173 -14.49 -1.29 -6.89
N GLY A 174 -14.20 -1.87 -5.73
CA GLY A 174 -13.41 -1.23 -4.67
C GLY A 174 -12.53 -2.23 -3.94
N ILE A 175 -11.40 -1.76 -3.43
CA ILE A 175 -10.44 -2.57 -2.67
C ILE A 175 -9.75 -1.69 -1.63
N GLN A 176 -9.51 -2.26 -0.44
CA GLN A 176 -8.77 -1.60 0.63
C GLN A 176 -8.01 -2.63 1.47
N PHE A 177 -6.82 -2.26 1.96
CA PHE A 177 -6.14 -3.05 2.98
C PHE A 177 -6.77 -2.82 4.35
N MET A 178 -6.83 -3.85 5.14
CA MET A 178 -7.24 -3.74 6.54
C MET A 178 -6.01 -3.43 7.41
N PRO A 179 -6.19 -2.74 8.54
CA PRO A 179 -5.09 -2.50 9.47
C PRO A 179 -4.39 -3.81 9.86
N GLY A 180 -3.05 -3.78 9.84
CA GLY A 180 -2.20 -4.95 10.06
C GLY A 180 -1.84 -5.71 8.79
N ASP A 181 -2.33 -5.30 7.60
CA ASP A 181 -1.93 -5.76 6.26
C ASP A 181 -2.09 -7.28 5.97
N GLN A 182 -2.70 -8.01 6.92
CA GLN A 182 -2.97 -9.46 6.79
C GLN A 182 -4.18 -9.73 5.89
N HIS A 183 -5.09 -8.78 5.79
CA HIS A 183 -6.34 -8.93 5.06
C HIS A 183 -6.59 -7.74 4.14
N ILE A 184 -7.30 -8.01 3.05
CA ILE A 184 -7.88 -7.01 2.17
C ILE A 184 -9.39 -7.20 2.13
N ILE A 185 -10.10 -6.09 1.96
CA ILE A 185 -11.53 -6.10 1.72
C ILE A 185 -11.82 -5.61 0.31
N THR A 186 -12.81 -6.21 -0.32
CA THR A 186 -13.25 -5.85 -1.67
C THR A 186 -14.74 -5.64 -1.74
N ALA A 187 -15.15 -4.70 -2.57
CA ALA A 187 -16.53 -4.43 -2.94
C ALA A 187 -16.79 -4.86 -4.38
N SER A 188 -17.93 -5.43 -4.67
CA SER A 188 -18.23 -5.91 -6.01
C SER A 188 -19.65 -5.58 -6.47
N ARG A 189 -19.82 -5.58 -7.78
CA ARG A 189 -21.12 -5.49 -8.45
C ARG A 189 -21.97 -6.76 -8.28
N ASP A 190 -21.43 -7.83 -7.66
CA ASP A 190 -22.21 -8.99 -7.22
C ASP A 190 -23.02 -8.72 -5.93
N LYS A 191 -23.05 -7.45 -5.45
CA LYS A 191 -23.75 -6.97 -4.26
C LYS A 191 -23.12 -7.42 -2.93
N THR A 192 -21.91 -7.97 -2.98
CA THR A 192 -21.20 -8.48 -1.81
C THR A 192 -19.94 -7.70 -1.52
N LEU A 193 -19.53 -7.75 -0.23
CA LEU A 193 -18.16 -7.47 0.17
C LEU A 193 -17.50 -8.78 0.60
N LYS A 194 -16.24 -8.92 0.32
CA LYS A 194 -15.46 -10.10 0.72
C LYS A 194 -14.16 -9.68 1.39
N ILE A 195 -13.82 -10.39 2.47
CA ILE A 195 -12.55 -10.24 3.18
C ILE A 195 -11.66 -11.41 2.79
N TRP A 196 -10.45 -11.11 2.37
CA TRP A 196 -9.48 -12.07 1.87
C TRP A 196 -8.20 -12.01 2.71
N GLU A 197 -7.62 -13.15 2.97
CA GLU A 197 -6.29 -13.23 3.54
C GLU A 197 -5.24 -13.00 2.43
N VAL A 198 -4.32 -12.05 2.63
CA VAL A 198 -3.32 -11.66 1.62
C VAL A 198 -2.37 -12.80 1.28
N THR A 199 -1.95 -13.56 2.32
CA THR A 199 -0.94 -14.61 2.18
C THR A 199 -1.44 -15.85 1.49
N SER A 200 -2.68 -16.29 1.77
CA SER A 200 -3.27 -17.51 1.17
C SER A 200 -4.14 -17.21 -0.05
N GLY A 201 -4.76 -16.01 -0.09
CA GLY A 201 -5.81 -15.65 -1.05
C GLY A 201 -7.16 -16.27 -0.71
N PHE A 202 -7.30 -16.83 0.50
CA PHE A 202 -8.55 -17.43 0.96
C PHE A 202 -9.57 -16.35 1.33
N CYS A 203 -10.85 -16.56 0.94
CA CYS A 203 -11.94 -15.72 1.36
C CYS A 203 -12.35 -16.09 2.80
N SER A 204 -11.96 -15.26 3.76
CA SER A 204 -12.28 -15.50 5.17
C SER A 204 -13.74 -15.19 5.49
N ARG A 205 -14.34 -14.23 4.80
CA ARG A 205 -15.72 -13.81 5.06
C ARG A 205 -16.36 -13.16 3.84
N THR A 206 -17.70 -13.37 3.72
CA THR A 206 -18.55 -12.65 2.76
C THR A 206 -19.63 -11.90 3.53
N LEU A 207 -19.74 -10.59 3.29
CA LEU A 207 -20.76 -9.73 3.87
C LEU A 207 -21.89 -9.56 2.86
N LEU A 208 -23.08 -9.95 3.26
CA LEU A 208 -24.29 -9.94 2.44
C LEU A 208 -25.28 -8.93 3.00
N GLY A 209 -25.97 -8.20 2.12
CA GLY A 209 -27.03 -7.30 2.56
C GLY A 209 -27.37 -6.20 1.57
N HIS A 210 -26.41 -5.67 0.80
CA HIS A 210 -26.72 -4.70 -0.23
C HIS A 210 -27.66 -5.26 -1.30
N HIS A 211 -28.55 -4.42 -1.78
CA HIS A 211 -29.56 -4.80 -2.75
C HIS A 211 -29.14 -4.53 -4.19
N ASP A 212 -28.07 -3.75 -4.37
CA ASP A 212 -27.50 -3.42 -5.67
C ASP A 212 -25.96 -3.35 -5.59
N TRP A 213 -25.29 -2.98 -6.68
CA TRP A 213 -23.84 -2.96 -6.84
C TRP A 213 -23.15 -2.19 -5.72
N VAL A 214 -22.20 -2.82 -5.05
CA VAL A 214 -21.33 -2.12 -4.10
C VAL A 214 -20.23 -1.41 -4.89
N ARG A 215 -20.14 -0.09 -4.72
CA ARG A 215 -19.24 0.80 -5.48
C ARG A 215 -17.90 1.01 -4.82
N ALA A 216 -17.91 1.29 -3.53
CA ALA A 216 -16.74 1.60 -2.75
C ALA A 216 -16.78 0.95 -1.38
N VAL A 217 -15.62 0.76 -0.79
CA VAL A 217 -15.42 0.25 0.56
C VAL A 217 -14.26 0.98 1.20
N ASP A 218 -14.40 1.24 2.50
CA ASP A 218 -13.33 1.77 3.33
C ASP A 218 -13.35 1.12 4.70
N VAL A 219 -12.20 1.17 5.39
CA VAL A 219 -12.02 0.54 6.71
C VAL A 219 -11.57 1.59 7.71
N SER A 220 -12.14 1.55 8.92
CA SER A 220 -11.72 2.44 10.00
C SER A 220 -10.27 2.17 10.40
N SER A 221 -9.57 3.19 10.91
CA SER A 221 -8.15 3.10 11.26
C SER A 221 -7.81 2.08 12.34
N ASP A 222 -8.79 1.67 13.15
CA ASP A 222 -8.67 0.60 14.14
C ASP A 222 -9.06 -0.79 13.60
N GLY A 223 -9.54 -0.86 12.35
CA GLY A 223 -10.00 -2.09 11.71
C GLY A 223 -11.32 -2.64 12.21
N ARG A 224 -12.00 -1.94 13.12
CA ARG A 224 -13.25 -2.42 13.74
C ARG A 224 -14.45 -2.28 12.82
N TRP A 225 -14.49 -1.23 12.01
CA TRP A 225 -15.62 -0.88 11.18
C TRP A 225 -15.27 -0.90 9.70
N ILE A 226 -16.18 -1.41 8.91
CA ILE A 226 -16.16 -1.38 7.47
C ILE A 226 -17.32 -0.50 7.01
N ALA A 227 -17.06 0.43 6.11
CA ALA A 227 -18.08 1.22 5.44
C ALA A 227 -18.18 0.81 3.98
N SER A 228 -19.38 0.66 3.47
CA SER A 228 -19.63 0.35 2.06
C SER A 228 -20.66 1.30 1.45
N ALA A 229 -20.39 1.73 0.23
CA ALA A 229 -21.27 2.57 -0.57
C ALA A 229 -21.85 1.77 -1.74
N SER A 230 -23.12 1.96 -2.04
CA SER A 230 -23.79 1.14 -3.04
C SER A 230 -24.72 1.94 -3.98
N SER A 231 -25.00 1.30 -5.11
CA SER A 231 -26.01 1.77 -6.06
C SER A 231 -27.45 1.69 -5.51
N ASP A 232 -27.66 0.99 -4.40
CA ASP A 232 -28.93 0.97 -3.67
C ASP A 232 -29.22 2.26 -2.88
N GLN A 233 -28.36 3.31 -3.04
CA GLN A 233 -28.45 4.63 -2.41
C GLN A 233 -28.14 4.61 -0.89
N GLU A 234 -27.67 3.50 -0.37
CA GLU A 234 -27.33 3.34 1.04
C GLU A 234 -25.82 3.29 1.27
N VAL A 235 -25.43 3.76 2.45
CA VAL A 235 -24.12 3.47 3.03
C VAL A 235 -24.34 2.56 4.22
N ARG A 236 -23.60 1.46 4.28
CA ARG A 236 -23.73 0.47 5.36
C ARG A 236 -22.45 0.38 6.16
N ILE A 237 -22.60 0.23 7.47
CA ILE A 237 -21.51 0.05 8.42
C ILE A 237 -21.58 -1.35 8.99
N TRP A 238 -20.49 -2.07 8.88
CA TRP A 238 -20.36 -3.46 9.31
C TRP A 238 -19.33 -3.57 10.43
N ASP A 239 -19.60 -4.46 11.37
CA ASP A 239 -18.63 -4.86 12.37
C ASP A 239 -17.71 -5.91 11.75
N THR A 240 -16.41 -5.63 11.73
CA THR A 240 -15.42 -6.51 11.11
C THR A 240 -15.34 -7.87 11.80
N ALA A 241 -15.44 -7.89 13.13
CA ALA A 241 -15.27 -9.11 13.92
C ALA A 241 -16.46 -10.07 13.78
N SER A 242 -17.70 -9.56 13.81
CA SER A 242 -18.92 -10.37 13.66
C SER A 242 -19.31 -10.55 12.19
N GLY A 243 -19.03 -9.55 11.34
CA GLY A 243 -19.53 -9.46 9.97
C GLY A 243 -20.99 -8.99 9.89
N GLU A 244 -21.54 -8.55 11.01
CA GLU A 244 -22.93 -8.10 11.09
C GLU A 244 -23.08 -6.65 10.66
N LEU A 245 -24.19 -6.36 10.03
CA LEU A 245 -24.61 -5.00 9.72
C LEU A 245 -24.97 -4.28 11.02
N ARG A 246 -24.33 -3.12 11.26
CA ARG A 246 -24.60 -2.29 12.46
C ARG A 246 -25.48 -1.09 12.14
N HIS A 247 -25.22 -0.41 11.04
CA HIS A 247 -25.98 0.77 10.66
C HIS A 247 -26.25 0.79 9.15
N GLU A 248 -27.47 1.22 8.81
CA GLU A 248 -27.86 1.59 7.46
C GLU A 248 -28.05 3.11 7.44
N LEU A 249 -27.24 3.80 6.65
CA LEU A 249 -27.30 5.24 6.51
C LEU A 249 -28.03 5.57 5.21
N ARG A 250 -29.20 6.13 5.34
CA ARG A 250 -30.07 6.56 4.24
C ARG A 250 -30.14 8.07 4.19
N GLY A 251 -30.15 8.64 2.99
CA GLY A 251 -30.24 10.10 2.82
C GLY A 251 -29.82 10.55 1.45
N HIS A 252 -29.10 9.73 0.70
CA HIS A 252 -28.81 10.00 -0.71
C HIS A 252 -29.99 9.61 -1.58
N GLU A 253 -30.28 10.43 -2.59
CA GLU A 253 -31.36 10.20 -3.56
C GLU A 253 -30.86 9.46 -4.81
N HIS A 254 -29.53 9.33 -4.96
CA HIS A 254 -28.88 8.68 -6.08
C HIS A 254 -27.79 7.71 -5.61
N VAL A 255 -27.18 7.02 -6.57
CA VAL A 255 -26.08 6.07 -6.36
C VAL A 255 -24.98 6.70 -5.53
N VAL A 256 -24.55 6.01 -4.47
CA VAL A 256 -23.39 6.44 -3.68
C VAL A 256 -22.12 5.85 -4.31
N GLU A 257 -21.26 6.74 -4.79
CA GLU A 257 -20.06 6.34 -5.55
C GLU A 257 -18.81 6.15 -4.66
N CYS A 258 -18.73 6.90 -3.57
CA CYS A 258 -17.55 6.86 -2.70
C CYS A 258 -17.93 6.96 -1.22
N VAL A 259 -17.07 6.41 -0.40
CA VAL A 259 -17.15 6.45 1.06
C VAL A 259 -15.75 6.51 1.62
N ALA A 260 -15.54 7.28 2.69
CA ALA A 260 -14.27 7.37 3.37
C ALA A 260 -14.47 7.68 4.87
N PHE A 261 -13.75 6.96 5.73
CA PHE A 261 -13.64 7.32 7.13
C PHE A 261 -12.73 8.52 7.31
N ALA A 262 -13.11 9.42 8.18
CA ALA A 262 -12.26 10.53 8.56
C ALA A 262 -11.04 10.01 9.35
N PRO A 263 -9.82 10.49 9.04
CA PRO A 263 -8.66 10.16 9.86
C PRO A 263 -8.80 10.80 11.25
N SER A 264 -8.29 10.14 12.29
CA SER A 264 -8.39 10.59 13.67
C SER A 264 -7.82 12.00 13.90
N SER A 265 -6.82 12.39 13.10
CA SER A 265 -6.23 13.73 13.14
C SER A 265 -7.20 14.87 12.76
N SER A 266 -8.27 14.57 12.01
CA SER A 266 -9.26 15.57 11.58
C SER A 266 -10.44 15.71 12.54
N TYR A 267 -10.56 14.87 13.56
CA TYR A 267 -11.73 14.82 14.44
C TYR A 267 -11.98 16.11 15.21
N GLU A 268 -10.93 16.74 15.75
CA GLU A 268 -11.05 18.03 16.44
C GLU A 268 -11.60 19.13 15.53
N SER A 269 -11.09 19.15 14.28
CA SER A 269 -11.55 20.12 13.28
C SER A 269 -13.02 19.90 12.90
N ILE A 270 -13.42 18.63 12.73
CA ILE A 270 -14.81 18.25 12.41
C ILE A 270 -15.73 18.62 13.59
N GLN A 271 -15.34 18.31 14.83
CA GLN A 271 -16.13 18.63 16.02
C GLN A 271 -16.31 20.15 16.19
N LYS A 272 -15.24 20.91 15.97
CA LYS A 272 -15.29 22.38 16.00
C LYS A 272 -16.23 22.94 14.94
N LEU A 273 -16.18 22.37 13.73
CA LEU A 273 -17.07 22.78 12.63
C LEU A 273 -18.55 22.49 12.93
N LEU A 274 -18.83 21.36 13.56
CA LEU A 274 -20.19 20.92 13.94
C LEU A 274 -20.68 21.57 15.22
N GLY A 275 -19.88 22.41 15.90
CA GLY A 275 -20.24 23.04 17.17
C GLY A 275 -20.44 22.05 18.33
N MET A 276 -19.91 20.85 18.20
CA MET A 276 -20.02 19.79 19.22
C MET A 276 -19.00 20.02 20.33
N ARG A 277 -19.41 19.85 21.59
CA ARG A 277 -18.45 19.81 22.70
C ARG A 277 -17.61 18.53 22.56
N SER A 278 -16.29 18.68 22.65
CA SER A 278 -15.34 17.56 22.54
C SER A 278 -15.70 16.47 23.55
N PRO A 279 -16.05 15.25 23.12
CA PRO A 279 -16.14 14.13 24.03
C PRO A 279 -14.74 13.67 24.45
N ASP A 280 -14.62 13.07 25.61
CA ASP A 280 -13.40 12.44 26.10
C ASP A 280 -12.97 11.34 25.12
N LYS A 281 -11.90 11.59 24.37
CA LYS A 281 -11.28 10.76 23.32
C LYS A 281 -12.18 10.39 22.14
N PRO A 282 -11.88 10.88 20.95
CA PRO A 282 -12.59 10.48 19.73
C PRO A 282 -12.33 9.00 19.41
N GLU A 283 -13.39 8.21 19.36
CA GLU A 283 -13.31 6.80 18.92
C GLU A 283 -13.06 6.73 17.40
N PRO A 284 -12.14 5.85 16.93
CA PRO A 284 -11.95 5.60 15.51
C PRO A 284 -13.25 5.18 14.82
N GLY A 285 -13.44 5.58 13.55
CA GLY A 285 -14.65 5.25 12.80
C GLY A 285 -15.88 6.10 13.10
N ARG A 286 -15.77 7.15 13.93
CA ARG A 286 -16.91 7.98 14.32
C ARG A 286 -17.45 8.88 13.20
N TYR A 287 -16.60 9.36 12.34
CA TYR A 287 -16.95 10.24 11.23
C TYR A 287 -16.69 9.59 9.89
N LEU A 288 -17.66 9.73 9.02
CA LEU A 288 -17.64 9.18 7.67
C LEU A 288 -18.12 10.25 6.70
N ALA A 289 -17.51 10.29 5.53
CA ALA A 289 -17.98 11.06 4.39
C ALA A 289 -18.46 10.11 3.30
N SER A 290 -19.56 10.44 2.64
CA SER A 290 -20.06 9.71 1.48
C SER A 290 -20.40 10.69 0.37
N GLY A 291 -20.15 10.30 -0.88
CA GLY A 291 -20.40 11.10 -2.08
C GLY A 291 -21.35 10.37 -3.02
N SER A 292 -22.38 11.08 -3.46
CA SER A 292 -23.35 10.64 -4.45
C SER A 292 -23.35 11.57 -5.67
N ARG A 293 -23.90 11.08 -6.79
CA ARG A 293 -24.10 11.92 -7.98
C ARG A 293 -25.13 13.00 -7.77
#